data_030c965307b00b4e781da02f867b48e2
#
_entry.id   030c965307b00b4e781da02f867b48e2
#
_cell.length_a   1.000
_cell.length_b   1.000
_cell.length_c   1.000
_cell.angle_alpha   90.00
_cell.angle_beta   90.00
_cell.angle_gamma   90.00
#
_symmetry.space_group_name_H-M   'P 1'
#
loop_
_entity.id
_entity.type
_entity.pdbx_description
1 polymer ?
#
loop_
_entity_poly.entity_id
_entity_poly.type
_entity_poly.pdbx_seq_one_letter_code
_entity_poly.pdbx_strand_id
1 'polypeptide(L)'
;MVDAGPDPVTGKRKQVTRTFGTLREAKAEYASIMHRRYEAARAPLSQVTVDEWLDQWLSTKAEDLEESTAYSCTMTLARVRGRLGHIRLQDLTEEHVEARMRWALQEGRVRGGKTGTGLGTTSVEMSLARLKEALGRAVTRGLVEANVAREVNIPRKARNAERRARAAVPPWSVAEVRAFVRAVADDRLQAPFLLALMGLRPAEICGMRWADIDLDEATVSIINTRTVMGNKSVVEKDAKSLAGDRQLPLPAPVTAALTAFRAAQADEKTTAGQRYEDSGYVLVDARGRALNGRQLRERAYKVMDRSGLRRVRLYDARASCLTYLANHGVPDHLLARWAGHADARTTKRWYVKPDVDDLRPAADTWGGLASGSAPVHEENVRCGSVNG
;
A
#
# COMPACT_ATOMS: atom_id res chain seq x y z
N MET A 1 -3.75 15.05 44.33
CA MET A 1 -4.88 14.85 43.37
C MET A 1 -4.55 13.65 42.50
N VAL A 2 -5.42 12.66 42.47
CA VAL A 2 -5.24 11.45 41.64
C VAL A 2 -6.45 11.32 40.73
N ASP A 3 -6.23 11.06 39.45
CA ASP A 3 -7.29 10.75 38.52
C ASP A 3 -7.83 9.36 38.83
N ALA A 4 -9.08 9.26 39.23
CA ALA A 4 -9.75 7.99 39.54
C ALA A 4 -10.37 7.29 38.31
N GLY A 5 -10.17 7.83 37.11
CA GLY A 5 -10.79 7.33 35.88
C GLY A 5 -12.21 7.84 35.67
N PRO A 6 -12.90 7.41 34.60
CA PRO A 6 -14.29 7.77 34.40
C PRO A 6 -15.19 7.09 35.43
N ASP A 7 -16.16 7.83 35.92
CA ASP A 7 -17.21 7.30 36.78
C ASP A 7 -18.03 6.26 36.00
N PRO A 8 -18.22 5.04 36.53
CA PRO A 8 -18.86 3.95 35.79
C PRO A 8 -20.35 4.20 35.47
N VAL A 9 -20.98 5.16 36.18
CA VAL A 9 -22.42 5.48 36.00
C VAL A 9 -22.59 6.69 35.09
N THR A 10 -21.74 7.73 35.27
CA THR A 10 -21.92 9.03 34.60
C THR A 10 -20.95 9.24 33.44
N GLY A 11 -19.93 8.39 33.24
CA GLY A 11 -18.87 8.55 32.25
C GLY A 11 -17.94 9.77 32.49
N LYS A 12 -18.21 10.60 33.50
CA LYS A 12 -17.42 11.79 33.77
C LYS A 12 -16.12 11.45 34.48
N ARG A 13 -15.07 12.20 34.17
CA ARG A 13 -13.76 12.07 34.81
C ARG A 13 -13.88 12.34 36.32
N LYS A 14 -13.48 11.37 37.15
CA LYS A 14 -13.52 11.48 38.60
C LYS A 14 -12.11 11.74 39.12
N GLN A 15 -11.93 12.86 39.82
CA GLN A 15 -10.68 13.21 40.53
C GLN A 15 -10.88 13.09 42.02
N VAL A 16 -9.94 12.41 42.70
CA VAL A 16 -9.93 12.29 44.12
C VAL A 16 -8.77 13.13 44.69
N THR A 17 -9.10 14.12 45.51
CA THR A 17 -8.12 14.94 46.22
C THR A 17 -8.13 14.55 47.69
N ARG A 18 -6.96 14.23 48.24
CA ARG A 18 -6.75 13.97 49.66
C ARG A 18 -5.57 14.78 50.18
N THR A 19 -5.66 15.28 51.38
CA THR A 19 -4.59 16.05 52.06
C THR A 19 -3.94 15.13 53.08
N PHE A 20 -2.61 15.16 53.17
CA PHE A 20 -1.81 14.34 54.11
C PHE A 20 -0.90 15.23 54.92
N GLY A 21 -0.54 14.78 56.10
CA GLY A 21 0.35 15.52 57.00
C GLY A 21 1.81 15.53 56.50
N THR A 22 2.22 14.49 55.79
CA THR A 22 3.59 14.37 55.31
C THR A 22 3.63 13.89 53.85
N LEU A 23 4.71 14.26 53.13
CA LEU A 23 4.98 13.79 51.76
C LEU A 23 5.13 12.26 51.69
N ARG A 24 5.63 11.63 52.74
CA ARG A 24 5.82 10.18 52.85
C ARG A 24 4.46 9.45 52.86
N GLU A 25 3.50 9.95 53.65
CA GLU A 25 2.12 9.44 53.67
C GLU A 25 1.41 9.62 52.33
N ALA A 26 1.55 10.77 51.69
CA ALA A 26 0.99 11.05 50.39
C ALA A 26 1.53 10.07 49.31
N LYS A 27 2.83 9.79 49.30
CA LYS A 27 3.46 8.83 48.39
C LYS A 27 3.01 7.39 48.67
N ALA A 28 2.89 6.99 49.94
CA ALA A 28 2.43 5.65 50.33
C ALA A 28 0.97 5.42 49.89
N GLU A 29 0.09 6.40 50.14
CA GLU A 29 -1.32 6.29 49.74
C GLU A 29 -1.46 6.35 48.20
N TYR A 30 -0.68 7.17 47.49
CA TYR A 30 -0.63 7.18 46.06
C TYR A 30 -0.24 5.80 45.50
N ALA A 31 0.83 5.19 46.02
CA ALA A 31 1.25 3.86 45.66
C ALA A 31 0.17 2.80 45.96
N SER A 32 -0.51 2.89 47.11
CA SER A 32 -1.63 2.02 47.47
C SER A 32 -2.83 2.15 46.52
N ILE A 33 -3.19 3.39 46.14
CA ILE A 33 -4.28 3.64 45.17
C ILE A 33 -3.91 3.07 43.81
N MET A 34 -2.67 3.31 43.35
CA MET A 34 -2.19 2.79 42.09
C MET A 34 -2.11 1.25 42.09
N HIS A 35 -1.67 0.65 43.19
CA HIS A 35 -1.65 -0.81 43.36
C HIS A 35 -3.05 -1.40 43.34
N ARG A 36 -4.00 -0.82 44.09
CA ARG A 36 -5.42 -1.26 44.07
C ARG A 36 -6.07 -1.11 42.70
N ARG A 37 -5.78 -0.04 41.94
CA ARG A 37 -6.25 0.12 40.57
C ARG A 37 -5.67 -0.96 39.67
N TYR A 38 -4.41 -1.26 39.84
CA TYR A 38 -3.69 -2.30 39.09
C TYR A 38 -4.28 -3.69 39.40
N GLU A 39 -4.49 -4.04 40.65
CA GLU A 39 -5.11 -5.28 41.09
C GLU A 39 -6.58 -5.40 40.63
N ALA A 40 -7.37 -4.33 40.73
CA ALA A 40 -8.75 -4.30 40.24
C ALA A 40 -8.86 -4.41 38.73
N ALA A 41 -7.93 -3.85 37.99
CA ALA A 41 -7.86 -4.00 36.55
C ALA A 41 -7.35 -5.40 36.10
N ARG A 42 -6.57 -6.06 36.97
CA ARG A 42 -5.93 -7.35 36.69
C ARG A 42 -6.83 -8.55 37.05
N ALA A 43 -7.63 -8.42 38.11
CA ALA A 43 -8.42 -9.54 38.62
C ALA A 43 -9.43 -10.16 37.62
N PRO A 44 -10.21 -9.38 36.83
CA PRO A 44 -11.14 -9.96 35.87
C PRO A 44 -10.50 -10.43 34.55
N LEU A 45 -9.29 -10.00 34.25
CA LEU A 45 -8.67 -10.15 32.92
C LEU A 45 -7.49 -11.12 32.90
N SER A 46 -7.18 -11.74 34.06
CA SER A 46 -6.10 -12.73 34.21
C SER A 46 -6.22 -13.97 33.33
N GLN A 47 -7.37 -14.16 32.66
CA GLN A 47 -7.62 -15.29 31.78
C GLN A 47 -7.73 -14.92 30.31
N VAL A 48 -7.75 -13.60 29.96
CA VAL A 48 -7.89 -13.17 28.57
C VAL A 48 -6.65 -13.60 27.76
N THR A 49 -6.90 -14.37 26.70
CA THR A 49 -5.86 -14.79 25.77
C THR A 49 -5.50 -13.67 24.78
N VAL A 50 -4.37 -13.82 24.10
CA VAL A 50 -3.98 -12.91 23.03
C VAL A 50 -5.05 -12.87 21.93
N ASP A 51 -5.68 -14.01 21.58
CA ASP A 51 -6.75 -14.07 20.59
C ASP A 51 -7.98 -13.26 20.99
N GLU A 52 -8.46 -13.47 22.20
CA GLU A 52 -9.63 -12.74 22.72
C GLU A 52 -9.36 -11.23 22.79
N TRP A 53 -8.16 -10.85 23.20
CA TRP A 53 -7.77 -9.45 23.20
C TRP A 53 -7.71 -8.85 21.80
N LEU A 54 -7.12 -9.58 20.85
CA LEU A 54 -7.03 -9.12 19.45
C LEU A 54 -8.42 -8.99 18.81
N ASP A 55 -9.39 -9.85 19.18
CA ASP A 55 -10.77 -9.73 18.72
C ASP A 55 -11.44 -8.46 19.26
N GLN A 56 -11.32 -8.20 20.56
CA GLN A 56 -11.84 -6.98 21.18
C GLN A 56 -11.20 -5.71 20.57
N TRP A 57 -9.88 -5.73 20.40
CA TRP A 57 -9.16 -4.62 19.81
C TRP A 57 -9.55 -4.37 18.35
N LEU A 58 -9.68 -5.43 17.53
CA LEU A 58 -10.10 -5.32 16.14
C LEU A 58 -11.54 -4.81 16.01
N SER A 59 -12.45 -5.30 16.85
CA SER A 59 -13.84 -4.83 16.87
C SER A 59 -13.91 -3.32 17.11
N THR A 60 -13.28 -2.84 18.20
CA THR A 60 -13.23 -1.40 18.49
C THR A 60 -12.55 -0.58 17.38
N LYS A 61 -11.48 -1.13 16.80
CA LYS A 61 -10.73 -0.42 15.75
C LYS A 61 -11.48 -0.39 14.42
N ALA A 62 -12.28 -1.40 14.12
CA ALA A 62 -13.05 -1.48 12.89
C ALA A 62 -14.13 -0.38 12.79
N GLU A 63 -14.61 0.13 13.93
CA GLU A 63 -15.58 1.26 13.97
C GLU A 63 -15.02 2.55 13.34
N ASP A 64 -13.71 2.76 13.46
CA ASP A 64 -13.01 3.97 12.96
C ASP A 64 -12.32 3.74 11.60
N LEU A 65 -12.32 2.51 11.09
CA LEU A 65 -11.56 2.17 9.90
C LEU A 65 -12.48 1.86 8.71
N GLU A 66 -12.01 2.23 7.55
CA GLU A 66 -12.61 1.73 6.32
C GLU A 66 -12.53 0.20 6.23
N GLU A 67 -13.58 -0.43 5.68
CA GLU A 67 -13.74 -1.88 5.57
C GLU A 67 -12.49 -2.60 5.02
N SER A 68 -11.88 -2.07 3.95
CA SER A 68 -10.66 -2.65 3.37
C SER A 68 -9.46 -2.61 4.31
N THR A 69 -9.39 -1.59 5.16
CA THR A 69 -8.31 -1.43 6.14
C THR A 69 -8.55 -2.35 7.33
N ALA A 70 -9.79 -2.44 7.83
CA ALA A 70 -10.19 -3.38 8.87
C ALA A 70 -9.93 -4.83 8.44
N TYR A 71 -10.34 -5.20 7.22
CA TYR A 71 -10.02 -6.51 6.64
C TYR A 71 -8.51 -6.77 6.56
N SER A 72 -7.72 -5.79 6.12
CA SER A 72 -6.26 -5.91 6.07
C SER A 72 -5.66 -6.12 7.47
N CYS A 73 -6.16 -5.42 8.50
CA CYS A 73 -5.74 -5.61 9.89
C CYS A 73 -6.04 -7.04 10.36
N THR A 74 -7.24 -7.53 10.13
CA THR A 74 -7.67 -8.91 10.47
C THR A 74 -6.77 -9.94 9.80
N MET A 75 -6.55 -9.83 8.49
CA MET A 75 -5.68 -10.76 7.75
C MET A 75 -4.22 -10.70 8.19
N THR A 76 -3.75 -9.53 8.58
CA THR A 76 -2.38 -9.33 9.08
C THR A 76 -2.21 -9.98 10.45
N LEU A 77 -3.18 -9.81 11.36
CA LEU A 77 -3.16 -10.41 12.70
C LEU A 77 -3.46 -11.92 12.69
N ALA A 78 -4.22 -12.42 11.74
CA ALA A 78 -4.43 -13.86 11.60
C ALA A 78 -3.10 -14.64 11.50
N ARG A 79 -2.05 -14.02 10.97
CA ARG A 79 -0.71 -14.60 10.94
C ARG A 79 -0.05 -14.67 12.32
N VAL A 80 -0.42 -13.79 13.24
CA VAL A 80 0.08 -13.76 14.62
C VAL A 80 -0.63 -14.81 15.46
N ARG A 81 -1.95 -14.89 15.35
CA ARG A 81 -2.84 -15.72 16.16
C ARG A 81 -2.44 -17.19 16.22
N GLY A 82 -2.09 -17.80 15.09
CA GLY A 82 -1.84 -19.23 14.99
C GLY A 82 -0.78 -19.81 15.95
N ARG A 83 0.06 -18.96 16.56
CA ARG A 83 1.09 -19.40 17.52
C ARG A 83 1.08 -18.62 18.84
N LEU A 84 0.48 -17.45 18.88
CA LEU A 84 0.42 -16.61 20.08
C LEU A 84 -0.99 -16.53 20.67
N GLY A 85 -2.02 -16.84 19.88
CA GLY A 85 -3.41 -16.61 20.25
C GLY A 85 -3.85 -17.31 21.52
N HIS A 86 -3.38 -18.53 21.77
CA HIS A 86 -3.72 -19.33 22.95
C HIS A 86 -3.00 -18.90 24.24
N ILE A 87 -1.97 -18.08 24.14
CA ILE A 87 -1.20 -17.60 25.30
C ILE A 87 -2.05 -16.57 26.03
N ARG A 88 -2.10 -16.63 27.37
CA ARG A 88 -2.71 -15.57 28.16
C ARG A 88 -1.96 -14.27 27.93
N LEU A 89 -2.69 -13.17 27.85
CA LEU A 89 -2.11 -11.86 27.53
C LEU A 89 -1.00 -11.45 28.50
N GLN A 90 -1.13 -11.84 29.77
CA GLN A 90 -0.17 -11.55 30.83
C GLN A 90 1.05 -12.48 30.80
N ASP A 91 0.93 -13.67 30.21
CA ASP A 91 2.01 -14.65 30.10
C ASP A 91 2.78 -14.50 28.78
N LEU A 92 2.36 -13.55 27.92
CA LEU A 92 3.06 -13.25 26.68
C LEU A 92 4.39 -12.60 26.98
N THR A 93 5.48 -13.15 26.44
CA THR A 93 6.84 -12.63 26.60
C THR A 93 7.43 -12.12 25.29
N GLU A 94 8.52 -11.37 25.37
CA GLU A 94 9.27 -10.90 24.22
C GLU A 94 9.76 -12.10 23.37
N GLU A 95 10.26 -13.16 24.00
CA GLU A 95 10.75 -14.37 23.34
C GLU A 95 9.64 -15.06 22.53
N HIS A 96 8.41 -15.09 23.03
CA HIS A 96 7.26 -15.60 22.28
C HIS A 96 7.04 -14.81 20.98
N VAL A 97 7.11 -13.49 21.06
CA VAL A 97 6.94 -12.61 19.89
C VAL A 97 8.10 -12.78 18.91
N GLU A 98 9.35 -12.79 19.39
CA GLU A 98 10.52 -13.00 18.55
C GLU A 98 10.49 -14.36 17.85
N ALA A 99 10.22 -15.43 18.58
CA ALA A 99 10.11 -16.79 18.02
C ALA A 99 9.03 -16.84 16.92
N ARG A 100 7.89 -16.16 17.15
CA ARG A 100 6.82 -16.04 16.15
C ARG A 100 7.29 -15.30 14.90
N MET A 101 7.98 -14.16 15.04
CA MET A 101 8.49 -13.40 13.90
C MET A 101 9.56 -14.16 13.13
N ARG A 102 10.46 -14.84 13.83
CA ARG A 102 11.49 -15.69 13.22
C ARG A 102 10.87 -16.82 12.40
N TRP A 103 9.91 -17.55 12.98
CA TRP A 103 9.18 -18.59 12.25
C TRP A 103 8.45 -18.00 11.02
N ALA A 104 7.85 -16.83 11.14
CA ALA A 104 7.15 -16.18 10.03
C ALA A 104 8.08 -15.89 8.85
N LEU A 105 9.32 -15.50 9.13
CA LEU A 105 10.35 -15.25 8.10
C LEU A 105 10.88 -16.54 7.45
N GLN A 106 10.81 -17.69 8.12
CA GLN A 106 11.36 -18.95 7.65
C GLN A 106 10.31 -19.85 7.00
N GLU A 107 9.13 -19.98 7.61
CA GLU A 107 8.11 -21.00 7.29
C GLU A 107 6.68 -20.45 7.25
N GLY A 108 6.48 -19.18 7.55
CA GLY A 108 5.16 -18.59 7.83
C GLY A 108 4.19 -18.49 6.66
N ARG A 109 4.55 -18.98 5.47
CA ARG A 109 3.69 -18.89 4.29
C ARG A 109 2.69 -20.05 4.25
N VAL A 110 1.42 -19.72 4.42
CA VAL A 110 0.29 -20.66 4.34
C VAL A 110 -0.47 -20.52 3.03
N ARG A 111 -0.46 -19.32 2.41
CA ARG A 111 -1.18 -19.01 1.16
C ARG A 111 -0.35 -18.11 0.26
N GLY A 112 -0.63 -18.14 -1.04
CA GLY A 112 -0.01 -17.22 -2.00
C GLY A 112 1.45 -17.54 -2.31
N GLY A 113 1.76 -18.80 -2.63
CA GLY A 113 3.08 -19.31 -2.98
C GLY A 113 3.31 -20.71 -2.40
N LYS A 114 4.56 -21.19 -2.39
CA LYS A 114 4.90 -22.51 -1.82
C LYS A 114 4.72 -22.48 -0.30
N THR A 115 3.80 -23.29 0.20
CA THR A 115 3.53 -23.46 1.64
C THR A 115 4.80 -23.91 2.38
N GLY A 116 5.00 -23.45 3.61
CA GLY A 116 6.18 -23.79 4.42
C GLY A 116 7.43 -22.96 4.05
N THR A 117 7.33 -21.99 3.15
CA THR A 117 8.39 -20.99 2.93
C THR A 117 8.17 -19.74 3.76
N GLY A 118 9.20 -18.88 3.86
CA GLY A 118 9.11 -17.63 4.62
C GLY A 118 8.15 -16.61 4.00
N LEU A 119 7.59 -15.76 4.85
CA LEU A 119 6.92 -14.54 4.42
C LEU A 119 7.95 -13.44 4.11
N GLY A 120 7.59 -12.52 3.22
CA GLY A 120 8.39 -11.31 3.02
C GLY A 120 8.46 -10.44 4.29
N THR A 121 9.59 -9.76 4.49
CA THR A 121 9.83 -8.92 5.68
C THR A 121 8.76 -7.86 5.86
N THR A 122 8.30 -7.23 4.79
CA THR A 122 7.18 -6.25 4.83
C THR A 122 5.92 -6.84 5.46
N SER A 123 5.57 -8.09 5.13
CA SER A 123 4.38 -8.75 5.70
C SER A 123 4.55 -9.05 7.18
N VAL A 124 5.77 -9.43 7.59
CA VAL A 124 6.09 -9.71 9.00
C VAL A 124 6.16 -8.41 9.80
N GLU A 125 6.74 -7.34 9.26
CA GLU A 125 6.77 -6.00 9.85
C GLU A 125 5.35 -5.45 10.07
N MET A 126 4.46 -5.59 9.10
CA MET A 126 3.06 -5.20 9.26
C MET A 126 2.36 -5.97 10.38
N SER A 127 2.61 -7.28 10.48
CA SER A 127 2.05 -8.11 11.55
C SER A 127 2.57 -7.69 12.92
N LEU A 128 3.87 -7.43 13.03
CA LEU A 128 4.51 -6.95 14.25
C LEU A 128 4.01 -5.55 14.63
N ALA A 129 3.87 -4.65 13.68
CA ALA A 129 3.37 -3.30 13.92
C ALA A 129 1.93 -3.31 14.47
N ARG A 130 1.05 -4.16 13.90
CA ARG A 130 -0.32 -4.32 14.41
C ARG A 130 -0.36 -4.97 15.80
N LEU A 131 0.51 -5.94 16.07
CA LEU A 131 0.64 -6.53 17.39
C LEU A 131 1.13 -5.50 18.42
N LYS A 132 2.16 -4.71 18.08
CA LYS A 132 2.66 -3.61 18.93
C LYS A 132 1.55 -2.60 19.26
N GLU A 133 0.74 -2.24 18.28
CA GLU A 133 -0.38 -1.31 18.45
C GLU A 133 -1.45 -1.89 19.40
N ALA A 134 -1.83 -3.15 19.19
CA ALA A 134 -2.81 -3.83 20.04
C ALA A 134 -2.32 -4.00 21.48
N LEU A 135 -1.06 -4.40 21.68
CA LEU A 135 -0.45 -4.53 23.01
C LEU A 135 -0.24 -3.16 23.67
N GLY A 136 0.10 -2.12 22.91
CA GLY A 136 0.14 -0.74 23.43
C GLY A 136 -1.22 -0.30 23.97
N ARG A 137 -2.32 -0.67 23.31
CA ARG A 137 -3.67 -0.41 23.83
C ARG A 137 -4.00 -1.25 25.06
N ALA A 138 -3.48 -2.49 25.14
CA ALA A 138 -3.61 -3.31 26.35
C ALA A 138 -2.94 -2.65 27.57
N VAL A 139 -1.73 -2.09 27.39
CA VAL A 139 -1.04 -1.31 28.43
C VAL A 139 -1.89 -0.11 28.85
N THR A 140 -2.41 0.67 27.88
CA THR A 140 -3.26 1.84 28.19
C THR A 140 -4.53 1.46 28.98
N ARG A 141 -5.08 0.25 28.75
CA ARG A 141 -6.22 -0.28 29.49
C ARG A 141 -5.84 -0.94 30.82
N GLY A 142 -4.56 -1.05 31.16
CA GLY A 142 -4.08 -1.69 32.39
C GLY A 142 -4.18 -3.23 32.37
N LEU A 143 -4.31 -3.86 31.21
CA LEU A 143 -4.40 -5.32 31.08
C LEU A 143 -3.04 -5.99 31.22
N VAL A 144 -1.98 -5.30 30.84
CA VAL A 144 -0.57 -5.70 30.98
C VAL A 144 0.25 -4.50 31.42
N GLU A 145 1.37 -4.76 32.10
CA GLU A 145 2.26 -3.71 32.60
C GLU A 145 3.06 -3.03 31.49
N ALA A 146 3.52 -3.82 30.54
CA ALA A 146 4.38 -3.37 29.45
C ALA A 146 4.02 -4.03 28.12
N ASN A 147 4.36 -3.35 27.04
CA ASN A 147 4.22 -3.91 25.70
C ASN A 147 5.48 -4.74 25.36
N VAL A 148 5.40 -6.04 25.55
CA VAL A 148 6.51 -6.99 25.32
C VAL A 148 6.96 -7.05 23.86
N ALA A 149 6.16 -6.58 22.91
CA ALA A 149 6.56 -6.51 21.53
C ALA A 149 7.33 -5.23 21.18
N ARG A 150 7.42 -4.25 22.10
CA ARG A 150 7.91 -2.90 21.81
C ARG A 150 9.29 -2.90 21.18
N GLU A 151 10.23 -3.64 21.75
CA GLU A 151 11.63 -3.68 21.30
C GLU A 151 11.90 -4.76 20.24
N VAL A 152 10.97 -5.69 20.01
CA VAL A 152 11.10 -6.71 18.97
C VAL A 152 11.22 -6.06 17.59
N ASN A 153 12.19 -6.47 16.82
CA ASN A 153 12.46 -5.94 15.49
C ASN A 153 12.78 -7.03 14.47
N ILE A 154 12.47 -6.78 13.23
CA ILE A 154 12.87 -7.67 12.14
C ILE A 154 14.36 -7.48 11.86
N PRO A 155 15.15 -8.58 11.77
CA PRO A 155 16.58 -8.50 11.54
C PRO A 155 16.94 -7.67 10.30
N ARG A 156 17.87 -6.74 10.46
CA ARG A 156 18.36 -5.88 9.36
C ARG A 156 18.87 -6.69 8.17
N LYS A 157 19.50 -7.84 8.44
CA LYS A 157 19.98 -8.77 7.41
C LYS A 157 18.84 -9.27 6.51
N ALA A 158 17.72 -9.67 7.10
CA ALA A 158 16.54 -10.12 6.35
C ALA A 158 15.94 -9.00 5.48
N ARG A 159 15.78 -7.80 6.05
CA ARG A 159 15.32 -6.61 5.30
C ARG A 159 16.22 -6.27 4.12
N ASN A 160 17.52 -6.30 4.34
CA ASN A 160 18.50 -6.01 3.28
C ASN A 160 18.49 -7.07 2.19
N ALA A 161 18.35 -8.36 2.54
CA ALA A 161 18.26 -9.46 1.58
C ALA A 161 17.02 -9.31 0.70
N GLU A 162 15.85 -9.04 1.28
CA GLU A 162 14.62 -8.81 0.51
C GLU A 162 14.72 -7.57 -0.38
N ARG A 163 15.31 -6.49 0.12
CA ARG A 163 15.53 -5.27 -0.67
C ARG A 163 16.42 -5.54 -1.88
N ARG A 164 17.49 -6.31 -1.72
CA ARG A 164 18.36 -6.73 -2.83
C ARG A 164 17.62 -7.62 -3.82
N ALA A 165 16.85 -8.59 -3.34
CA ALA A 165 16.05 -9.45 -4.21
C ALA A 165 15.00 -8.68 -5.03
N ARG A 166 14.36 -7.65 -4.43
CA ARG A 166 13.45 -6.76 -5.17
C ARG A 166 14.16 -5.88 -6.18
N ALA A 167 15.33 -5.36 -5.84
CA ALA A 167 16.13 -4.53 -6.75
C ALA A 167 16.65 -5.33 -7.95
N ALA A 168 16.80 -6.66 -7.79
CA ALA A 168 17.20 -7.55 -8.89
C ALA A 168 16.11 -7.78 -9.94
N VAL A 169 14.86 -7.33 -9.71
CA VAL A 169 13.77 -7.39 -10.68
C VAL A 169 13.42 -5.96 -11.09
N PRO A 170 14.09 -5.42 -12.11
CA PRO A 170 13.82 -4.06 -12.58
C PRO A 170 12.44 -3.97 -13.24
N PRO A 171 11.86 -2.78 -13.38
CA PRO A 171 10.74 -2.53 -14.27
C PRO A 171 11.04 -3.02 -15.70
N TRP A 172 10.03 -3.12 -16.55
CA TRP A 172 10.28 -3.40 -17.96
C TRP A 172 11.08 -2.29 -18.61
N SER A 173 12.04 -2.68 -19.42
CA SER A 173 12.73 -1.79 -20.36
C SER A 173 11.78 -1.31 -21.45
N VAL A 174 12.17 -0.26 -22.15
CA VAL A 174 11.41 0.27 -23.31
C VAL A 174 11.16 -0.83 -24.37
N ALA A 175 12.15 -1.69 -24.61
CA ALA A 175 12.04 -2.80 -25.57
C ALA A 175 10.98 -3.83 -25.11
N GLU A 176 10.96 -4.18 -23.80
CA GLU A 176 9.97 -5.10 -23.25
C GLU A 176 8.56 -4.49 -23.26
N VAL A 177 8.41 -3.19 -22.95
CA VAL A 177 7.12 -2.49 -23.05
C VAL A 177 6.63 -2.51 -24.52
N ARG A 178 7.47 -2.17 -25.49
CA ARG A 178 7.11 -2.23 -26.91
C ARG A 178 6.74 -3.64 -27.36
N ALA A 179 7.45 -4.66 -26.89
CA ALA A 179 7.13 -6.05 -27.18
C ALA A 179 5.78 -6.47 -26.59
N PHE A 180 5.46 -6.05 -25.35
CA PHE A 180 4.17 -6.31 -24.75
C PHE A 180 3.03 -5.58 -25.48
N VAL A 181 3.23 -4.32 -25.89
CA VAL A 181 2.25 -3.57 -26.70
C VAL A 181 1.92 -4.31 -28.00
N ARG A 182 2.94 -4.82 -28.70
CA ARG A 182 2.71 -5.66 -29.89
C ARG A 182 1.97 -6.96 -29.57
N ALA A 183 2.32 -7.60 -28.47
CA ALA A 183 1.73 -8.88 -28.07
C ALA A 183 0.25 -8.77 -27.68
N VAL A 184 -0.22 -7.59 -27.30
CA VAL A 184 -1.63 -7.32 -26.93
C VAL A 184 -2.42 -6.64 -28.06
N ALA A 185 -1.83 -6.41 -29.22
CA ALA A 185 -2.48 -5.66 -30.30
C ALA A 185 -3.85 -6.25 -30.70
N ASP A 186 -3.96 -7.58 -30.74
CA ASP A 186 -5.19 -8.30 -31.08
C ASP A 186 -5.89 -8.88 -29.82
N ASP A 187 -5.46 -8.51 -28.61
CA ASP A 187 -6.10 -9.00 -27.38
C ASP A 187 -7.34 -8.15 -27.07
N ARG A 188 -8.47 -8.81 -26.78
CA ARG A 188 -9.71 -8.12 -26.39
C ARG A 188 -9.49 -7.10 -25.27
N LEU A 189 -8.54 -7.35 -24.37
CA LEU A 189 -8.23 -6.46 -23.25
C LEU A 189 -7.06 -5.50 -23.56
N GLN A 190 -6.76 -5.24 -24.83
CA GLN A 190 -5.71 -4.30 -25.24
C GLN A 190 -5.83 -2.94 -24.53
N ALA A 191 -7.00 -2.31 -24.57
CA ALA A 191 -7.20 -1.00 -23.95
C ALA A 191 -6.92 -1.00 -22.44
N PRO A 192 -7.47 -1.92 -21.61
CA PRO A 192 -7.07 -2.06 -20.20
C PRO A 192 -5.56 -2.28 -19.98
N PHE A 193 -4.87 -3.01 -20.85
CA PHE A 193 -3.43 -3.17 -20.73
C PHE A 193 -2.66 -1.89 -21.04
N LEU A 194 -3.09 -1.13 -22.04
CA LEU A 194 -2.50 0.18 -22.33
C LEU A 194 -2.72 1.17 -21.20
N LEU A 195 -3.88 1.17 -20.55
CA LEU A 195 -4.12 1.95 -19.34
C LEU A 195 -3.16 1.55 -18.19
N ALA A 196 -2.86 0.26 -18.04
CA ALA A 196 -1.87 -0.20 -17.06
C ALA A 196 -0.45 0.26 -17.41
N LEU A 197 -0.07 0.22 -18.70
CA LEU A 197 1.22 0.75 -19.19
C LEU A 197 1.31 2.27 -19.08
N MET A 198 0.18 2.99 -19.18
CA MET A 198 0.09 4.43 -18.90
C MET A 198 0.33 4.76 -17.42
N GLY A 199 0.38 3.75 -16.55
CA GLY A 199 0.71 3.88 -15.15
C GLY A 199 -0.49 3.95 -14.20
N LEU A 200 -1.70 3.64 -14.63
CA LEU A 200 -2.86 3.55 -13.75
C LEU A 200 -2.72 2.38 -12.76
N ARG A 201 -3.25 2.58 -11.56
CA ARG A 201 -3.31 1.48 -10.58
C ARG A 201 -4.33 0.42 -11.04
N PRO A 202 -4.09 -0.88 -10.81
CA PRO A 202 -5.07 -1.91 -11.18
C PRO A 202 -6.47 -1.68 -10.60
N ALA A 203 -6.58 -1.09 -9.42
CA ALA A 203 -7.85 -0.75 -8.81
C ALA A 203 -8.56 0.42 -9.52
N GLU A 204 -7.81 1.39 -10.04
CA GLU A 204 -8.33 2.50 -10.86
C GLU A 204 -8.90 1.96 -12.19
N ILE A 205 -8.16 1.06 -12.86
CA ILE A 205 -8.63 0.41 -14.09
C ILE A 205 -9.90 -0.41 -13.85
N CYS A 206 -9.97 -1.14 -12.73
CA CYS A 206 -11.15 -1.93 -12.37
C CYS A 206 -12.37 -1.08 -11.99
N GLY A 207 -12.16 0.14 -11.46
CA GLY A 207 -13.22 1.07 -11.07
C GLY A 207 -13.63 2.05 -12.17
N MET A 208 -12.89 2.11 -13.28
CA MET A 208 -13.12 3.03 -14.39
C MET A 208 -14.43 2.72 -15.11
N ARG A 209 -15.24 3.73 -15.33
CA ARG A 209 -16.50 3.65 -16.07
C ARG A 209 -16.38 4.38 -17.42
N TRP A 210 -17.22 4.01 -18.37
CA TRP A 210 -17.27 4.74 -19.65
C TRP A 210 -17.68 6.22 -19.48
N ALA A 211 -18.44 6.54 -18.44
CA ALA A 211 -18.78 7.92 -18.10
C ALA A 211 -17.58 8.77 -17.64
N ASP A 212 -16.47 8.12 -17.22
CA ASP A 212 -15.25 8.80 -16.77
C ASP A 212 -14.30 9.13 -17.93
N ILE A 213 -14.63 8.70 -19.17
CA ILE A 213 -13.78 8.82 -20.35
C ILE A 213 -14.46 9.72 -21.38
N ASP A 214 -13.80 10.80 -21.72
CA ASP A 214 -14.12 11.63 -22.87
C ASP A 214 -13.19 11.27 -24.04
N LEU A 215 -13.73 10.55 -25.04
CA LEU A 215 -12.97 10.12 -26.21
C LEU A 215 -12.75 11.24 -27.21
N ASP A 216 -13.62 12.26 -27.23
CA ASP A 216 -13.53 13.40 -28.15
C ASP A 216 -12.44 14.36 -27.68
N GLU A 217 -12.42 14.68 -26.39
CA GLU A 217 -11.37 15.49 -25.76
C GLU A 217 -10.12 14.65 -25.40
N ALA A 218 -10.13 13.33 -25.64
CA ALA A 218 -9.06 12.40 -25.30
C ALA A 218 -8.60 12.54 -23.85
N THR A 219 -9.53 12.49 -22.89
CA THR A 219 -9.24 12.60 -21.46
C THR A 219 -9.90 11.48 -20.65
N VAL A 220 -9.36 11.22 -19.46
CA VAL A 220 -9.92 10.27 -18.50
C VAL A 220 -9.88 10.85 -17.08
N SER A 221 -10.99 10.78 -16.38
CA SER A 221 -11.12 11.17 -14.97
C SER A 221 -10.92 9.94 -14.07
N ILE A 222 -9.93 9.99 -13.18
CA ILE A 222 -9.64 8.92 -12.22
C ILE A 222 -10.29 9.29 -10.90
N ILE A 223 -11.55 8.96 -10.74
CA ILE A 223 -12.36 9.32 -9.57
C ILE A 223 -12.75 8.10 -8.73
N ASN A 224 -12.61 6.91 -9.28
CA ASN A 224 -13.12 5.69 -8.65
C ASN A 224 -12.05 4.59 -8.59
N THR A 225 -12.14 3.75 -7.56
CA THR A 225 -11.34 2.54 -7.44
C THR A 225 -12.22 1.36 -7.06
N ARG A 226 -11.98 0.19 -7.66
CA ARG A 226 -12.71 -1.05 -7.38
C ARG A 226 -11.75 -2.16 -7.02
N THR A 227 -11.95 -2.75 -5.83
CA THR A 227 -11.09 -3.80 -5.29
C THR A 227 -11.94 -4.96 -4.81
N VAL A 228 -11.45 -6.18 -4.95
CA VAL A 228 -12.10 -7.38 -4.41
C VAL A 228 -11.36 -7.82 -3.16
N MET A 229 -12.07 -7.88 -2.03
CA MET A 229 -11.54 -8.37 -0.76
C MET A 229 -11.92 -9.83 -0.55
N GLY A 230 -10.94 -10.64 -0.15
CA GLY A 230 -11.15 -12.04 0.19
C GLY A 230 -11.77 -12.90 -0.93
N ASN A 231 -11.72 -12.47 -2.18
CA ASN A 231 -12.40 -13.05 -3.34
C ASN A 231 -13.94 -13.08 -3.24
N LYS A 232 -14.55 -12.32 -2.33
CA LYS A 232 -15.99 -12.34 -2.07
C LYS A 232 -16.65 -10.98 -2.13
N SER A 233 -16.06 -9.98 -1.47
CA SER A 233 -16.65 -8.65 -1.36
C SER A 233 -16.01 -7.69 -2.35
N VAL A 234 -16.84 -6.94 -3.08
CA VAL A 234 -16.41 -5.84 -3.93
C VAL A 234 -16.47 -4.57 -3.12
N VAL A 235 -15.37 -3.84 -3.05
CA VAL A 235 -15.30 -2.52 -2.43
C VAL A 235 -15.01 -1.51 -3.51
N GLU A 236 -15.97 -0.62 -3.71
CA GLU A 236 -15.82 0.56 -4.54
C GLU A 236 -15.56 1.77 -3.64
N LYS A 237 -14.69 2.63 -4.05
CA LYS A 237 -14.33 3.83 -3.31
C LYS A 237 -14.05 4.96 -4.27
N ASP A 238 -14.44 6.14 -3.86
CA ASP A 238 -13.89 7.36 -4.43
C ASP A 238 -12.37 7.38 -4.27
N ALA A 239 -11.67 8.08 -5.15
CA ALA A 239 -10.22 8.19 -5.05
C ALA A 239 -9.85 8.69 -3.65
N LYS A 240 -9.01 7.91 -2.93
CA LYS A 240 -8.70 8.05 -1.49
C LYS A 240 -8.18 9.42 -1.03
N SER A 241 -7.86 10.32 -1.96
CA SER A 241 -7.31 11.64 -1.66
C SER A 241 -7.57 12.57 -2.83
N LEU A 242 -7.58 13.87 -2.57
CA LEU A 242 -7.60 14.92 -3.60
C LEU A 242 -6.51 14.73 -4.67
N ALA A 243 -5.36 14.14 -4.31
CA ALA A 243 -4.30 13.81 -5.26
C ALA A 243 -4.61 12.56 -6.11
N GLY A 244 -5.51 11.69 -5.63
CA GLY A 244 -6.00 10.51 -6.38
C GLY A 244 -7.06 10.89 -7.41
N ASP A 245 -7.88 11.89 -7.10
CA ASP A 245 -8.85 12.49 -8.02
C ASP A 245 -8.10 13.36 -9.02
N ARG A 246 -8.04 12.92 -10.26
CA ARG A 246 -7.28 13.59 -11.31
C ARG A 246 -7.81 13.27 -12.70
N GLN A 247 -7.70 14.23 -13.57
CA GLN A 247 -7.92 14.05 -15.01
C GLN A 247 -6.55 13.89 -15.70
N LEU A 248 -6.47 12.93 -16.62
CA LEU A 248 -5.28 12.66 -17.41
C LEU A 248 -5.60 12.73 -18.90
N PRO A 249 -4.72 13.31 -19.72
CA PRO A 249 -4.82 13.21 -21.19
C PRO A 249 -4.53 11.76 -21.61
N LEU A 250 -5.29 11.28 -22.59
CA LEU A 250 -5.10 9.96 -23.20
C LEU A 250 -4.17 10.09 -24.41
N PRO A 251 -3.05 9.36 -24.44
CA PRO A 251 -2.25 9.27 -25.67
C PRO A 251 -3.05 8.67 -26.82
N ALA A 252 -2.83 9.13 -28.04
CA ALA A 252 -3.55 8.70 -29.23
C ALA A 252 -3.70 7.17 -29.38
N PRO A 253 -2.67 6.33 -29.12
CA PRO A 253 -2.83 4.88 -29.19
C PRO A 253 -3.78 4.32 -28.12
N VAL A 254 -3.89 4.97 -26.96
CA VAL A 254 -4.81 4.57 -25.88
C VAL A 254 -6.23 4.95 -26.23
N THR A 255 -6.44 6.16 -26.76
CA THR A 255 -7.75 6.63 -27.23
C THR A 255 -8.28 5.71 -28.34
N ALA A 256 -7.46 5.40 -29.35
CA ALA A 256 -7.84 4.49 -30.44
C ALA A 256 -8.23 3.09 -29.91
N ALA A 257 -7.45 2.53 -28.97
CA ALA A 257 -7.76 1.23 -28.37
C ALA A 257 -9.06 1.27 -27.54
N LEU A 258 -9.31 2.36 -26.81
CA LEU A 258 -10.57 2.53 -26.04
C LEU A 258 -11.77 2.68 -26.96
N THR A 259 -11.66 3.42 -28.07
CA THR A 259 -12.71 3.55 -29.08
C THR A 259 -13.07 2.20 -29.69
N ALA A 260 -12.07 1.42 -30.13
CA ALA A 260 -12.26 0.07 -30.65
C ALA A 260 -12.88 -0.87 -29.59
N PHE A 261 -12.45 -0.76 -28.35
CA PHE A 261 -12.97 -1.57 -27.24
C PHE A 261 -14.42 -1.24 -26.90
N ARG A 262 -14.81 0.04 -26.97
CA ARG A 262 -16.19 0.48 -26.78
C ARG A 262 -17.11 -0.07 -27.87
N ALA A 263 -16.65 -0.02 -29.12
CA ALA A 263 -17.37 -0.60 -30.25
C ALA A 263 -17.54 -2.13 -30.10
N ALA A 264 -16.46 -2.83 -29.77
CA ALA A 264 -16.52 -4.29 -29.51
C ALA A 264 -17.49 -4.66 -28.38
N GLN A 265 -17.55 -3.87 -27.31
CA GLN A 265 -18.53 -4.08 -26.22
C GLN A 265 -19.98 -3.83 -26.67
N ALA A 266 -20.21 -2.88 -27.57
CA ALA A 266 -21.55 -2.64 -28.15
C ALA A 266 -22.01 -3.84 -28.99
N ASP A 267 -21.12 -4.42 -29.78
CA ASP A 267 -21.40 -5.64 -30.57
C ASP A 267 -21.65 -6.85 -29.66
N GLU A 268 -20.85 -7.02 -28.61
CA GLU A 268 -21.03 -8.06 -27.60
C GLU A 268 -22.37 -7.91 -26.87
N LYS A 269 -22.78 -6.68 -26.55
CA LYS A 269 -24.06 -6.37 -25.92
C LYS A 269 -25.22 -6.76 -26.84
N THR A 270 -25.15 -6.41 -28.10
CA THR A 270 -26.13 -6.76 -29.11
C THR A 270 -26.25 -8.28 -29.26
N THR A 271 -25.11 -8.99 -29.34
CA THR A 271 -25.05 -10.44 -29.46
C THR A 271 -25.60 -11.18 -28.25
N ALA A 272 -25.26 -10.72 -27.03
CA ALA A 272 -25.67 -11.35 -25.79
C ALA A 272 -27.13 -11.03 -25.40
N GLY A 273 -27.69 -9.92 -25.92
CA GLY A 273 -29.06 -9.47 -25.63
C GLY A 273 -29.30 -9.34 -24.12
N GLN A 274 -30.39 -9.93 -23.64
CA GLN A 274 -30.77 -9.89 -22.20
C GLN A 274 -29.78 -10.56 -21.27
N ARG A 275 -28.80 -11.31 -21.77
CA ARG A 275 -27.75 -11.93 -20.96
C ARG A 275 -26.55 -11.04 -20.73
N TYR A 276 -26.55 -9.85 -21.32
CA TYR A 276 -25.50 -8.86 -21.09
C TYR A 276 -25.79 -8.06 -19.83
N GLU A 277 -24.80 -7.96 -18.94
CA GLU A 277 -24.85 -7.15 -17.72
C GLU A 277 -24.27 -5.77 -18.02
N ASP A 278 -25.13 -4.76 -18.19
CA ASP A 278 -24.68 -3.39 -18.45
C ASP A 278 -24.19 -2.72 -17.16
N SER A 279 -22.99 -3.07 -16.75
CA SER A 279 -22.38 -2.59 -15.51
C SER A 279 -21.81 -1.16 -15.60
N GLY A 280 -21.69 -0.61 -16.83
CA GLY A 280 -21.07 0.69 -17.09
C GLY A 280 -19.54 0.74 -16.95
N TYR A 281 -18.91 -0.35 -16.49
CA TYR A 281 -17.44 -0.41 -16.37
C TYR A 281 -16.75 -0.60 -17.72
N VAL A 282 -15.53 -0.06 -17.80
CA VAL A 282 -14.65 -0.29 -18.97
C VAL A 282 -14.09 -1.72 -18.96
N LEU A 283 -13.61 -2.20 -17.79
CA LEU A 283 -13.02 -3.52 -17.67
C LEU A 283 -14.09 -4.59 -17.41
N VAL A 284 -14.64 -5.16 -18.48
CA VAL A 284 -15.68 -6.21 -18.41
C VAL A 284 -15.31 -7.43 -19.27
N ASP A 285 -15.97 -8.56 -19.01
CA ASP A 285 -15.93 -9.72 -19.93
C ASP A 285 -16.94 -9.54 -21.09
N ALA A 286 -16.98 -10.51 -22.02
CA ALA A 286 -17.87 -10.46 -23.17
C ALA A 286 -19.39 -10.50 -22.85
N ARG A 287 -19.74 -10.66 -21.57
CA ARG A 287 -21.13 -10.58 -21.08
C ARG A 287 -21.39 -9.31 -20.25
N GLY A 288 -20.48 -8.34 -20.30
CA GLY A 288 -20.60 -7.09 -19.55
C GLY A 288 -20.30 -7.18 -18.06
N ARG A 289 -19.92 -8.36 -17.56
CA ARG A 289 -19.62 -8.53 -16.13
C ARG A 289 -18.27 -7.94 -15.78
N ALA A 290 -18.23 -7.11 -14.75
CA ALA A 290 -17.03 -6.41 -14.35
C ALA A 290 -15.92 -7.38 -13.89
N LEU A 291 -14.77 -7.32 -14.55
CA LEU A 291 -13.57 -8.07 -14.19
C LEU A 291 -12.85 -7.41 -13.01
N ASN A 292 -12.04 -8.20 -12.31
CA ASN A 292 -11.22 -7.72 -11.20
C ASN A 292 -9.72 -7.71 -11.52
N GLY A 293 -8.94 -7.04 -10.71
CA GLY A 293 -7.49 -6.90 -10.92
C GLY A 293 -6.71 -8.23 -10.94
N ARG A 294 -7.26 -9.30 -10.31
CA ARG A 294 -6.67 -10.63 -10.41
C ARG A 294 -6.86 -11.22 -11.81
N GLN A 295 -8.07 -11.14 -12.35
CA GLN A 295 -8.38 -11.65 -13.70
C GLN A 295 -7.58 -10.90 -14.77
N LEU A 296 -7.48 -9.55 -14.68
CA LEU A 296 -6.65 -8.75 -15.56
C LEU A 296 -5.17 -9.18 -15.49
N ARG A 297 -4.63 -9.38 -14.29
CA ARG A 297 -3.25 -9.83 -14.10
C ARG A 297 -3.01 -11.24 -14.65
N GLU A 298 -3.92 -12.18 -14.42
CA GLU A 298 -3.82 -13.55 -14.94
C GLU A 298 -3.83 -13.56 -16.48
N ARG A 299 -4.64 -12.70 -17.09
CA ARG A 299 -4.63 -12.53 -18.55
C ARG A 299 -3.30 -11.94 -19.04
N ALA A 300 -2.78 -10.90 -18.37
CA ALA A 300 -1.47 -10.32 -18.70
C ALA A 300 -0.35 -11.36 -18.61
N TYR A 301 -0.34 -12.21 -17.58
CA TYR A 301 0.67 -13.28 -17.46
C TYR A 301 0.57 -14.29 -18.61
N LYS A 302 -0.64 -14.66 -19.04
CA LYS A 302 -0.81 -15.53 -20.22
C LYS A 302 -0.27 -14.90 -21.49
N VAL A 303 -0.41 -13.60 -21.67
CA VAL A 303 0.18 -12.87 -22.80
C VAL A 303 1.70 -12.88 -22.70
N MET A 304 2.26 -12.53 -21.56
CA MET A 304 3.71 -12.53 -21.33
C MET A 304 4.34 -13.90 -21.62
N ASP A 305 3.74 -14.97 -21.09
CA ASP A 305 4.23 -16.34 -21.29
C ASP A 305 4.23 -16.75 -22.77
N ARG A 306 3.13 -16.47 -23.50
CA ARG A 306 3.02 -16.80 -24.94
C ARG A 306 4.00 -16.03 -25.80
N SER A 307 4.38 -14.83 -25.36
CA SER A 307 5.28 -13.94 -26.11
C SER A 307 6.74 -14.03 -25.63
N GLY A 308 7.06 -14.99 -24.75
CA GLY A 308 8.41 -15.14 -24.21
C GLY A 308 8.89 -13.95 -23.36
N LEU A 309 7.96 -13.13 -22.86
CA LEU A 309 8.28 -11.98 -22.06
C LEU A 309 8.43 -12.35 -20.58
N ARG A 310 9.36 -11.70 -19.93
CA ARG A 310 9.54 -11.80 -18.48
C ARG A 310 8.26 -11.36 -17.75
N ARG A 311 7.78 -12.18 -16.81
CA ARG A 311 6.61 -11.82 -15.99
C ARG A 311 6.92 -10.63 -15.09
N VAL A 312 6.12 -9.57 -15.25
CA VAL A 312 6.12 -8.37 -14.41
C VAL A 312 4.69 -8.16 -13.89
N ARG A 313 4.56 -7.74 -12.66
CA ARG A 313 3.22 -7.40 -12.15
C ARG A 313 2.73 -6.15 -12.87
N LEU A 314 1.44 -6.09 -13.22
CA LEU A 314 0.84 -4.89 -13.83
C LEU A 314 1.08 -3.61 -13.00
N TYR A 315 1.19 -3.75 -11.67
CA TYR A 315 1.57 -2.64 -10.81
C TYR A 315 3.00 -2.15 -11.06
N ASP A 316 3.91 -3.04 -11.46
CA ASP A 316 5.30 -2.67 -11.78
C ASP A 316 5.41 -2.02 -13.18
N ALA A 317 4.43 -2.23 -14.09
CA ALA A 317 4.32 -1.52 -15.35
C ALA A 317 4.22 0.01 -15.13
N ARG A 318 3.59 0.43 -14.03
CA ARG A 318 3.57 1.82 -13.60
C ARG A 318 4.98 2.37 -13.31
N ALA A 319 5.88 1.56 -12.76
CA ALA A 319 7.28 1.98 -12.56
C ALA A 319 7.99 2.17 -13.90
N SER A 320 7.73 1.32 -14.91
CA SER A 320 8.26 1.48 -16.26
C SER A 320 7.80 2.80 -16.89
N CYS A 321 6.51 3.12 -16.79
CA CYS A 321 5.95 4.38 -17.28
C CYS A 321 6.62 5.59 -16.61
N LEU A 322 6.63 5.63 -15.28
CA LEU A 322 7.13 6.79 -14.55
C LEU A 322 8.65 6.95 -14.72
N THR A 323 9.41 5.86 -14.81
CA THR A 323 10.85 5.91 -15.14
C THR A 323 11.05 6.47 -16.53
N TYR A 324 10.29 5.99 -17.52
CA TYR A 324 10.37 6.48 -18.90
C TYR A 324 10.08 7.99 -18.98
N LEU A 325 9.00 8.46 -18.36
CA LEU A 325 8.62 9.87 -18.34
C LEU A 325 9.70 10.74 -17.64
N ALA A 326 10.26 10.25 -16.52
CA ALA A 326 11.31 10.95 -15.80
C ALA A 326 12.58 11.12 -16.65
N ASN A 327 13.00 10.04 -17.34
CA ASN A 327 14.16 10.04 -18.21
C ASN A 327 13.99 10.93 -19.47
N HIS A 328 12.73 11.24 -19.82
CA HIS A 328 12.40 12.17 -20.90
C HIS A 328 12.09 13.59 -20.38
N GLY A 329 12.57 13.94 -19.22
CA GLY A 329 12.55 15.31 -18.69
C GLY A 329 11.21 15.78 -18.14
N VAL A 330 10.23 14.88 -17.90
CA VAL A 330 8.97 15.28 -17.28
C VAL A 330 9.23 15.68 -15.81
N PRO A 331 8.89 16.90 -15.40
CA PRO A 331 9.14 17.40 -14.04
C PRO A 331 8.47 16.56 -12.95
N ASP A 332 9.11 16.47 -11.79
CA ASP A 332 8.66 15.64 -10.65
C ASP A 332 7.23 15.93 -10.21
N HIS A 333 6.82 17.20 -10.20
CA HIS A 333 5.46 17.57 -9.80
C HIS A 333 4.41 17.07 -10.80
N LEU A 334 4.73 17.05 -12.10
CA LEU A 334 3.86 16.48 -13.14
C LEU A 334 3.84 14.96 -13.06
N LEU A 335 5.00 14.31 -12.80
CA LEU A 335 5.05 12.87 -12.54
C LEU A 335 4.22 12.47 -11.33
N ALA A 336 4.27 13.25 -10.24
CA ALA A 336 3.45 13.02 -9.06
C ALA A 336 1.96 13.18 -9.37
N ARG A 337 1.58 14.23 -10.10
CA ARG A 337 0.19 14.45 -10.55
C ARG A 337 -0.29 13.32 -11.46
N TRP A 338 0.51 12.94 -12.45
CA TRP A 338 0.22 11.80 -13.33
C TRP A 338 -0.02 10.51 -12.53
N ALA A 339 0.85 10.26 -11.59
CA ALA A 339 0.77 9.10 -10.71
C ALA A 339 -0.36 9.17 -9.67
N GLY A 340 -0.91 10.34 -9.37
CA GLY A 340 -1.83 10.53 -8.23
C GLY A 340 -1.14 10.25 -6.89
N HIS A 341 0.06 10.82 -6.71
CA HIS A 341 0.78 10.81 -5.45
C HIS A 341 0.66 12.18 -4.77
N ALA A 342 0.35 12.18 -3.48
CA ALA A 342 0.31 13.40 -2.69
C ALA A 342 1.70 14.03 -2.48
N ASP A 343 2.77 13.22 -2.56
CA ASP A 343 4.16 13.66 -2.39
C ASP A 343 5.02 13.14 -3.55
N ALA A 344 5.74 14.06 -4.22
CA ALA A 344 6.68 13.74 -5.30
C ALA A 344 7.83 12.82 -4.85
N ARG A 345 8.22 12.84 -3.56
CA ARG A 345 9.22 11.93 -2.99
C ARG A 345 8.80 10.47 -3.14
N THR A 346 7.49 10.19 -3.07
CA THR A 346 6.95 8.84 -3.30
C THR A 346 7.25 8.38 -4.73
N THR A 347 7.09 9.25 -5.72
CA THR A 347 7.36 8.95 -7.12
C THR A 347 8.84 8.62 -7.32
N LYS A 348 9.74 9.49 -6.88
CA LYS A 348 11.18 9.26 -6.98
C LYS A 348 11.64 7.98 -6.29
N ARG A 349 11.25 7.80 -5.03
CA ARG A 349 11.72 6.68 -4.20
C ARG A 349 11.29 5.31 -4.72
N TRP A 350 10.07 5.19 -5.22
CA TRP A 350 9.46 3.88 -5.46
C TRP A 350 9.31 3.53 -6.93
N TYR A 351 9.23 4.52 -7.81
CA TYR A 351 8.88 4.28 -9.21
C TYR A 351 9.93 4.73 -10.21
N VAL A 352 10.70 5.78 -9.95
CA VAL A 352 11.77 6.22 -10.84
C VAL A 352 13.01 5.37 -10.54
N LYS A 353 13.38 4.51 -11.48
CA LYS A 353 14.49 3.56 -11.35
C LYS A 353 15.31 3.54 -12.64
N PRO A 354 16.17 4.54 -12.84
CA PRO A 354 17.05 4.62 -14.00
C PRO A 354 17.98 3.40 -14.02
N ASP A 355 18.27 2.88 -15.21
CA ASP A 355 19.32 1.91 -15.47
C ASP A 355 20.62 2.58 -15.90
N VAL A 356 21.63 1.79 -16.29
CA VAL A 356 22.93 2.32 -16.70
C VAL A 356 22.83 3.15 -18.00
N ASP A 357 21.97 2.74 -18.92
CA ASP A 357 21.78 3.45 -20.18
C ASP A 357 21.11 4.81 -19.96
N ASP A 358 20.19 4.90 -19.01
CA ASP A 358 19.57 6.16 -18.59
C ASP A 358 20.59 7.18 -18.00
N LEU A 359 21.75 6.71 -17.56
CA LEU A 359 22.84 7.54 -17.01
C LEU A 359 23.86 7.99 -18.08
N ARG A 360 23.78 7.47 -19.31
CA ARG A 360 24.72 7.83 -20.40
C ARG A 360 24.77 9.32 -20.67
N PRO A 361 23.65 10.07 -20.76
CA PRO A 361 23.69 11.51 -20.99
C PRO A 361 24.46 12.28 -19.89
N ALA A 362 24.40 11.81 -18.66
CA ALA A 362 25.20 12.41 -17.58
C ALA A 362 26.69 12.11 -17.73
N ALA A 363 27.05 10.90 -18.15
CA ALA A 363 28.42 10.51 -18.44
C ALA A 363 28.99 11.29 -19.64
N ASP A 364 28.18 11.49 -20.71
CA ASP A 364 28.55 12.23 -21.87
C ASP A 364 28.77 13.71 -21.55
N THR A 365 27.89 14.31 -20.73
CA THR A 365 28.04 15.69 -20.23
C THR A 365 29.33 15.86 -19.43
N TRP A 366 29.63 14.93 -18.53
CA TRP A 366 30.86 14.91 -17.76
C TRP A 366 32.10 14.72 -18.67
N GLY A 367 32.01 13.82 -19.65
CA GLY A 367 33.04 13.56 -20.62
C GLY A 367 33.37 14.82 -21.44
N GLY A 368 32.37 15.60 -21.83
CA GLY A 368 32.52 16.88 -22.49
C GLY A 368 33.28 17.90 -21.64
N LEU A 369 32.99 17.99 -20.35
CA LEU A 369 33.72 18.83 -19.42
C LEU A 369 35.17 18.35 -19.27
N ALA A 370 35.39 17.05 -19.08
CA ALA A 370 36.74 16.46 -18.90
C ALA A 370 37.64 16.61 -20.17
N SER A 371 37.04 16.59 -21.38
CA SER A 371 37.75 16.76 -22.66
C SER A 371 37.90 18.22 -23.07
N GLY A 372 37.36 19.17 -22.32
CA GLY A 372 37.38 20.60 -22.65
C GLY A 372 36.48 21.01 -23.80
N SER A 373 35.59 20.11 -24.25
CA SER A 373 34.69 20.35 -25.36
C SER A 373 33.26 20.82 -24.94
N ALA A 374 33.03 20.96 -23.65
CA ALA A 374 31.76 21.51 -23.14
C ALA A 374 31.77 23.05 -23.23
N PRO A 375 30.67 23.69 -23.69
CA PRO A 375 30.56 25.15 -23.65
C PRO A 375 30.58 25.59 -22.18
N VAL A 376 31.57 26.41 -21.83
CA VAL A 376 31.63 27.09 -20.55
C VAL A 376 30.48 28.11 -20.54
N HIS A 377 29.46 27.86 -19.75
CA HIS A 377 28.50 28.92 -19.43
C HIS A 377 29.25 29.98 -18.63
N GLU A 378 29.63 31.07 -19.28
CA GLU A 378 30.11 32.29 -18.61
C GLU A 378 28.95 32.77 -17.70
N GLU A 379 29.04 32.49 -16.42
CA GLU A 379 28.29 33.21 -15.40
C GLU A 379 28.68 34.68 -15.50
N ASN A 380 27.78 35.52 -16.01
CA ASN A 380 27.86 36.97 -15.95
C ASN A 380 27.88 37.43 -14.48
N VAL A 381 29.01 37.35 -13.83
CA VAL A 381 29.27 38.05 -12.58
C VAL A 381 29.33 39.53 -12.94
N ARG A 382 28.18 40.21 -13.00
CA ARG A 382 28.12 41.65 -12.95
C ARG A 382 28.59 42.09 -11.56
N CYS A 383 29.89 42.37 -11.48
CA CYS A 383 30.46 43.12 -10.40
C CYS A 383 29.83 44.52 -10.40
N GLY A 384 28.86 44.76 -9.53
CA GLY A 384 28.29 46.08 -9.32
C GLY A 384 29.36 46.99 -8.72
N SER A 385 29.91 47.85 -9.54
CA SER A 385 30.70 48.98 -9.07
C SER A 385 29.79 49.91 -8.27
N VAL A 386 29.97 49.94 -6.97
CA VAL A 386 29.49 51.01 -6.08
C VAL A 386 30.46 52.19 -6.26
N ASN A 387 30.04 53.23 -6.94
CA ASN A 387 30.64 54.55 -6.87
C ASN A 387 29.56 55.54 -6.44
N GLY A 388 29.91 56.36 -5.44
CA GLY A 388 29.27 57.61 -5.05
C GLY A 388 28.49 57.57 -3.75
#